data_04d457415d0339f5b1a1cf06f3614f9b
#
_entry.id   04d457415d0339f5b1a1cf06f3614f9b
#
_cell.length_a   1.000
_cell.length_b   1.000
_cell.length_c   1.000
_cell.angle_alpha   90.00
_cell.angle_beta   90.00
_cell.angle_gamma   90.00
#
_symmetry.space_group_name_H-M   'P 1'
#
loop_
_entity.id
_entity.type
_entity.pdbx_description
1 polymer ?
#
loop_
_entity_poly.entity_id
_entity_poly.type
_entity_poly.pdbx_seq_one_letter_code
_entity_poly.pdbx_strand_id
1 'polypeptide(L)'
;MFSIALILAIFIVFDISEKLQDFIATKAPIKEIIFHHYLNFIPYYGNLFSPLFTFISVIFFTSKMAAKTEFVAILSSGTSFTRILRPYMIGAAIITFSSLVLSHFIIPKANKVRFEFEDKYINTSYHTDEINIHRQIAPNTILYLSNYDNETNSANQISIEKIVNNRQVYLLKADNMTWDSIKHLWNVKNVFERNLICVIADSIKTKRKFLFKESHKLSPVKEMKIDFSPKDMMRFQSKIEVLPYFELKQFIFNEKQKGSSRIEFFEV
;
A
#
# COMPACT_ATOMS: atom_id res chain seq x y z
N MET A 1 24.87 17.94 3.83
CA MET A 1 24.01 17.89 5.02
C MET A 1 23.10 19.10 5.15
N PHE A 2 23.64 20.33 5.13
CA PHE A 2 22.83 21.56 5.23
C PHE A 2 21.71 21.65 4.17
N SER A 3 22.00 21.34 2.91
CA SER A 3 21.02 21.38 1.81
C SER A 3 19.85 20.42 2.00
N ILE A 4 20.10 19.22 2.55
CA ILE A 4 19.02 18.25 2.86
C ILE A 4 18.13 18.79 3.97
N ALA A 5 18.73 19.35 5.04
CA ALA A 5 17.98 19.93 6.14
C ALA A 5 17.10 21.12 5.69
N LEU A 6 17.62 21.96 4.80
CA LEU A 6 16.87 23.10 4.25
C LEU A 6 15.67 22.63 3.41
N ILE A 7 15.85 21.63 2.56
CA ILE A 7 14.75 21.10 1.75
C ILE A 7 13.72 20.39 2.64
N LEU A 8 14.15 19.59 3.61
CA LEU A 8 13.22 18.98 4.56
C LEU A 8 12.40 20.05 5.31
N ALA A 9 13.02 21.17 5.71
CA ALA A 9 12.29 22.27 6.34
C ALA A 9 11.24 22.88 5.39
N ILE A 10 11.57 23.08 4.11
CA ILE A 10 10.61 23.56 3.10
C ILE A 10 9.46 22.57 2.93
N PHE A 11 9.75 21.26 2.84
CA PHE A 11 8.71 20.24 2.73
C PHE A 11 7.79 20.21 3.94
N ILE A 12 8.33 20.33 5.16
CA ILE A 12 7.53 20.40 6.39
C ILE A 12 6.61 21.61 6.36
N VAL A 13 7.09 22.78 5.97
CA VAL A 13 6.27 24.00 5.88
C VAL A 13 5.15 23.83 4.85
N PHE A 14 5.45 23.22 3.72
CA PHE A 14 4.47 22.96 2.67
C PHE A 14 3.40 21.96 3.15
N ASP A 15 3.81 20.83 3.76
CA ASP A 15 2.92 19.82 4.32
C ASP A 15 2.02 20.38 5.44
N ILE A 16 2.57 21.27 6.30
CA ILE A 16 1.77 21.99 7.30
C ILE A 16 0.70 22.83 6.62
N SER A 17 1.05 23.57 5.58
CA SER A 17 0.11 24.46 4.88
C SER A 17 -1.02 23.65 4.21
N GLU A 18 -0.73 22.49 3.67
CA GLU A 18 -1.71 21.60 3.04
C GLU A 18 -2.65 20.96 4.07
N LYS A 19 -2.11 20.47 5.19
CA LYS A 19 -2.85 19.71 6.21
C LYS A 19 -3.39 20.55 7.36
N LEU A 20 -3.20 21.87 7.33
CA LEU A 20 -3.57 22.77 8.43
C LEU A 20 -5.06 22.73 8.75
N GLN A 21 -5.91 22.67 7.72
CA GLN A 21 -7.36 22.61 7.91
C GLN A 21 -7.79 21.33 8.61
N ASP A 22 -7.18 20.19 8.26
CA ASP A 22 -7.47 18.90 8.86
C ASP A 22 -7.03 18.87 10.33
N PHE A 23 -5.85 19.40 10.64
CA PHE A 23 -5.36 19.49 12.01
C PHE A 23 -6.23 20.36 12.90
N ILE A 24 -6.77 21.47 12.38
CA ILE A 24 -7.68 22.36 13.12
C ILE A 24 -9.05 21.69 13.29
N ALA A 25 -9.61 21.09 12.24
CA ALA A 25 -10.92 20.43 12.26
C ALA A 25 -10.95 19.28 13.26
N THR A 26 -9.89 18.47 13.30
CA THR A 26 -9.78 17.30 14.18
C THR A 26 -9.21 17.63 15.58
N LYS A 27 -8.83 18.91 15.82
CA LYS A 27 -8.19 19.35 17.08
C LYS A 27 -6.98 18.50 17.46
N ALA A 28 -6.16 18.14 16.48
CA ALA A 28 -4.97 17.32 16.68
C ALA A 28 -3.99 17.99 17.67
N PRO A 29 -3.51 17.30 18.71
CA PRO A 29 -2.55 17.87 19.65
C PRO A 29 -1.21 18.17 18.97
N ILE A 30 -0.66 19.36 19.20
CA ILE A 30 0.63 19.79 18.60
C ILE A 30 1.77 18.78 18.91
N LYS A 31 1.77 18.19 20.08
CA LYS A 31 2.72 17.13 20.45
C LYS A 31 2.63 15.92 19.51
N GLU A 32 1.45 15.43 19.23
CA GLU A 32 1.26 14.28 18.32
C GLU A 32 1.64 14.65 16.90
N ILE A 33 1.34 15.88 16.43
CA ILE A 33 1.76 16.37 15.11
C ILE A 33 3.28 16.33 14.98
N ILE A 34 4.03 16.83 15.97
CA ILE A 34 5.50 16.87 15.91
C ILE A 34 6.10 15.47 16.00
N PHE A 35 5.69 14.66 17.00
CA PHE A 35 6.36 13.38 17.30
C PHE A 35 5.84 12.21 16.47
N HIS A 36 4.56 12.17 16.11
CA HIS A 36 3.99 11.06 15.35
C HIS A 36 3.98 11.32 13.85
N HIS A 37 3.82 12.57 13.40
CA HIS A 37 3.84 12.91 11.99
C HIS A 37 5.22 13.37 11.53
N TYR A 38 5.71 14.55 11.95
CA TYR A 38 6.92 15.14 11.38
C TYR A 38 8.22 14.40 11.75
N LEU A 39 8.39 13.92 12.97
CA LEU A 39 9.58 13.15 13.33
C LEU A 39 9.70 11.84 12.51
N ASN A 40 8.58 11.25 12.16
CA ASN A 40 8.53 10.03 11.33
C ASN A 40 8.56 10.30 9.82
N PHE A 41 8.27 11.53 9.40
CA PHE A 41 8.40 12.01 8.04
C PHE A 41 9.88 12.15 7.60
N ILE A 42 10.74 12.62 8.49
CA ILE A 42 12.15 12.94 8.21
C ILE A 42 12.95 11.74 7.68
N PRO A 43 12.92 10.54 8.27
CA PRO A 43 13.69 9.39 7.78
C PRO A 43 13.32 8.99 6.35
N TYR A 44 12.05 9.02 6.02
CA TYR A 44 11.55 8.64 4.69
C TYR A 44 12.04 9.62 3.62
N TYR A 45 11.74 10.91 3.78
CA TYR A 45 12.12 11.91 2.77
C TYR A 45 13.62 12.19 2.76
N GLY A 46 14.28 12.11 3.91
CA GLY A 46 15.74 12.22 3.98
C GLY A 46 16.44 11.12 3.19
N ASN A 47 15.94 9.89 3.27
CA ASN A 47 16.45 8.77 2.50
C ASN A 47 16.11 8.88 1.00
N LEU A 48 14.89 9.29 0.68
CA LEU A 48 14.41 9.48 -0.70
C LEU A 48 15.28 10.49 -1.47
N PHE A 49 15.65 11.61 -0.84
CA PHE A 49 16.45 12.66 -1.48
C PHE A 49 17.96 12.45 -1.34
N SER A 50 18.42 11.52 -0.52
CA SER A 50 19.84 11.25 -0.28
C SER A 50 20.64 10.98 -1.55
N PRO A 51 20.20 10.18 -2.55
CA PRO A 51 20.95 9.95 -3.78
C PRO A 51 21.12 11.22 -4.61
N LEU A 52 20.08 12.06 -4.71
CA LEU A 52 20.10 13.31 -5.46
C LEU A 52 21.13 14.27 -4.86
N PHE A 53 21.12 14.47 -3.54
CA PHE A 53 22.06 15.36 -2.87
C PHE A 53 23.49 14.83 -2.89
N THR A 54 23.65 13.53 -2.82
CA THR A 54 24.98 12.91 -2.99
C THR A 54 25.52 13.18 -4.38
N PHE A 55 24.72 13.00 -5.41
CA PHE A 55 25.08 13.28 -6.79
C PHE A 55 25.50 14.75 -6.99
N ILE A 56 24.65 15.70 -6.55
CA ILE A 56 24.94 17.13 -6.64
C ILE A 56 26.23 17.47 -5.87
N SER A 57 26.42 16.92 -4.68
CA SER A 57 27.61 17.17 -3.86
C SER A 57 28.88 16.66 -4.51
N VAL A 58 28.83 15.48 -5.13
CA VAL A 58 29.95 14.89 -5.87
C VAL A 58 30.33 15.77 -7.07
N ILE A 59 29.34 16.19 -7.87
CA ILE A 59 29.58 17.07 -9.02
C ILE A 59 30.20 18.39 -8.57
N PHE A 60 29.59 19.03 -7.56
CA PHE A 60 30.07 20.32 -7.07
C PHE A 60 31.51 20.25 -6.54
N PHE A 61 31.81 19.23 -5.74
CA PHE A 61 33.14 19.04 -5.17
C PHE A 61 34.16 18.73 -6.26
N THR A 62 33.85 17.83 -7.17
CA THR A 62 34.73 17.44 -8.28
C THR A 62 34.99 18.60 -9.22
N SER A 63 33.95 19.38 -9.57
CA SER A 63 34.05 20.58 -10.41
C SER A 63 34.92 21.63 -9.76
N LYS A 64 34.78 21.86 -8.44
CA LYS A 64 35.64 22.81 -7.69
C LYS A 64 37.09 22.37 -7.66
N MET A 65 37.40 21.08 -7.50
CA MET A 65 38.78 20.58 -7.56
C MET A 65 39.35 20.69 -8.98
N ALA A 66 38.55 20.44 -10.02
CA ALA A 66 38.99 20.59 -11.41
C ALA A 66 39.28 22.04 -11.76
N ALA A 67 38.42 22.98 -11.34
CA ALA A 67 38.62 24.42 -11.57
C ALA A 67 39.91 24.97 -10.90
N LYS A 68 40.32 24.37 -9.78
CA LYS A 68 41.56 24.71 -9.08
C LYS A 68 42.79 23.93 -9.57
N THR A 69 42.64 23.16 -10.67
CA THR A 69 43.73 22.30 -11.22
C THR A 69 44.28 21.26 -10.24
N GLU A 70 43.57 21.02 -9.11
CA GLU A 70 43.99 20.05 -8.09
C GLU A 70 44.07 18.62 -8.64
N PHE A 71 43.11 18.21 -9.52
CA PHE A 71 43.16 16.93 -10.20
C PHE A 71 44.39 16.77 -11.10
N VAL A 72 44.73 17.81 -11.83
CA VAL A 72 45.93 17.82 -12.70
C VAL A 72 47.18 17.66 -11.86
N ALA A 73 47.29 18.38 -10.76
CA ALA A 73 48.43 18.28 -9.84
C ALA A 73 48.58 16.88 -9.23
N ILE A 74 47.47 16.24 -8.83
CA ILE A 74 47.49 14.88 -8.28
C ILE A 74 47.86 13.85 -9.35
N LEU A 75 47.34 13.95 -10.56
CA LEU A 75 47.68 13.05 -11.66
C LEU A 75 49.11 13.21 -12.12
N SER A 76 49.64 14.44 -12.19
CA SER A 76 51.03 14.70 -12.56
C SER A 76 52.03 14.22 -11.52
N SER A 77 51.62 14.04 -10.26
CA SER A 77 52.45 13.38 -9.24
C SER A 77 52.57 11.84 -9.40
N GLY A 78 52.03 11.28 -10.49
CA GLY A 78 52.07 9.83 -10.76
C GLY A 78 50.99 9.01 -10.04
N THR A 79 50.01 9.67 -9.38
CA THR A 79 48.90 9.00 -8.72
C THR A 79 47.90 8.47 -9.76
N SER A 80 47.55 7.18 -9.71
CA SER A 80 46.56 6.60 -10.62
C SER A 80 45.15 7.12 -10.37
N PHE A 81 44.37 7.29 -11.42
CA PHE A 81 42.97 7.73 -11.34
C PHE A 81 42.11 6.85 -10.40
N THR A 82 42.35 5.55 -10.40
CA THR A 82 41.65 4.60 -9.51
C THR A 82 41.92 4.89 -8.02
N ARG A 83 43.11 5.42 -7.69
CA ARG A 83 43.41 5.81 -6.31
C ARG A 83 42.63 7.06 -5.89
N ILE A 84 42.42 8.00 -6.80
CA ILE A 84 41.55 9.17 -6.57
C ILE A 84 40.09 8.78 -6.39
N LEU A 85 39.63 7.73 -7.09
CA LEU A 85 38.25 7.26 -7.03
C LEU A 85 37.93 6.53 -5.71
N ARG A 86 38.92 5.94 -5.03
CA ARG A 86 38.70 5.15 -3.80
C ARG A 86 37.90 5.88 -2.70
N PRO A 87 38.20 7.13 -2.31
CA PRO A 87 37.43 7.85 -1.30
C PRO A 87 35.97 8.05 -1.69
N TYR A 88 35.69 8.28 -2.97
CA TYR A 88 34.33 8.40 -3.49
C TYR A 88 33.57 7.07 -3.37
N MET A 89 34.22 5.96 -3.71
CA MET A 89 33.63 4.62 -3.59
C MET A 89 33.35 4.25 -2.13
N ILE A 90 34.26 4.58 -1.21
CA ILE A 90 34.05 4.35 0.22
C ILE A 90 32.88 5.19 0.75
N GLY A 91 32.82 6.48 0.39
CA GLY A 91 31.73 7.36 0.74
C GLY A 91 30.38 6.88 0.20
N ALA A 92 30.35 6.46 -1.08
CA ALA A 92 29.16 5.89 -1.70
C ALA A 92 28.72 4.59 -0.99
N ALA A 93 29.65 3.70 -0.64
CA ALA A 93 29.34 2.46 0.07
C ALA A 93 28.74 2.72 1.45
N ILE A 94 29.25 3.70 2.21
CA ILE A 94 28.71 4.08 3.52
C ILE A 94 27.29 4.63 3.38
N ILE A 95 27.04 5.53 2.41
CA ILE A 95 25.71 6.11 2.18
C ILE A 95 24.72 5.03 1.75
N THR A 96 25.12 4.15 0.83
CA THR A 96 24.27 3.04 0.38
C THR A 96 23.92 2.10 1.52
N PHE A 97 24.89 1.71 2.33
CA PHE A 97 24.66 0.85 3.48
C PHE A 97 23.72 1.51 4.50
N SER A 98 23.93 2.79 4.79
CA SER A 98 23.04 3.55 5.69
C SER A 98 21.62 3.63 5.13
N SER A 99 21.46 3.89 3.84
CA SER A 99 20.18 3.93 3.14
C SER A 99 19.46 2.57 3.22
N LEU A 100 20.16 1.45 3.03
CA LEU A 100 19.61 0.11 3.18
C LEU A 100 19.10 -0.15 4.60
N VAL A 101 19.88 0.22 5.62
CA VAL A 101 19.47 0.08 7.02
C VAL A 101 18.23 0.93 7.32
N LEU A 102 18.21 2.19 6.87
CA LEU A 102 17.04 3.05 7.02
C LEU A 102 15.80 2.43 6.36
N SER A 103 15.91 2.01 5.10
CA SER A 103 14.78 1.47 4.33
C SER A 103 14.19 0.20 4.91
N HIS A 104 15.02 -0.67 5.48
CA HIS A 104 14.54 -1.97 5.97
C HIS A 104 14.07 -1.96 7.42
N PHE A 105 14.64 -1.11 8.27
CA PHE A 105 14.39 -1.18 9.71
C PHE A 105 13.72 0.07 10.29
N ILE A 106 14.09 1.26 9.82
CA ILE A 106 13.64 2.52 10.44
C ILE A 106 12.39 3.03 9.71
N ILE A 107 12.44 3.14 8.39
CA ILE A 107 11.35 3.72 7.60
C ILE A 107 10.02 2.96 7.76
N PRO A 108 9.94 1.62 7.73
CA PRO A 108 8.67 0.92 7.92
C PRO A 108 8.02 1.21 9.28
N LYS A 109 8.84 1.27 10.35
CA LYS A 109 8.34 1.61 11.69
C LYS A 109 7.88 3.06 11.79
N ALA A 110 8.65 3.98 11.22
CA ALA A 110 8.31 5.40 11.17
C ALA A 110 7.02 5.64 10.37
N ASN A 111 6.91 5.01 9.20
CA ASN A 111 5.70 5.10 8.38
C ASN A 111 4.47 4.55 9.08
N LYS A 112 4.60 3.44 9.83
CA LYS A 112 3.49 2.89 10.60
C LYS A 112 2.90 3.92 11.57
N VAL A 113 3.76 4.56 12.36
CA VAL A 113 3.33 5.59 13.33
C VAL A 113 2.73 6.80 12.62
N ARG A 114 3.32 7.21 11.48
CA ARG A 114 2.82 8.33 10.68
C ARG A 114 1.44 8.02 10.10
N PHE A 115 1.23 6.86 9.50
CA PHE A 115 -0.07 6.50 8.92
C PHE A 115 -1.15 6.28 9.97
N GLU A 116 -0.82 5.71 11.14
CA GLU A 116 -1.76 5.63 12.25
C GLU A 116 -2.21 7.03 12.72
N PHE A 117 -1.31 8.01 12.70
CA PHE A 117 -1.64 9.40 12.98
C PHE A 117 -2.49 10.02 11.85
N GLU A 118 -2.11 9.82 10.59
CA GLU A 118 -2.85 10.32 9.43
C GLU A 118 -4.27 9.75 9.38
N ASP A 119 -4.44 8.46 9.65
CA ASP A 119 -5.76 7.81 9.71
C ASP A 119 -6.63 8.37 10.85
N LYS A 120 -6.01 8.76 11.96
CA LYS A 120 -6.73 9.30 13.12
C LYS A 120 -7.16 10.76 12.96
N TYR A 121 -6.34 11.59 12.29
CA TYR A 121 -6.52 13.05 12.29
C TYR A 121 -6.72 13.67 10.90
N ILE A 122 -6.28 13.02 9.85
CA ILE A 122 -6.35 13.55 8.48
C ILE A 122 -7.37 12.78 7.66
N ASN A 123 -7.30 11.46 7.71
CA ASN A 123 -8.17 10.59 6.90
C ASN A 123 -9.56 10.35 7.51
N THR A 124 -9.91 10.99 8.62
CA THR A 124 -11.26 10.90 9.23
C THR A 124 -12.36 11.42 8.31
N SER A 125 -12.04 12.32 7.39
CA SER A 125 -12.99 12.85 6.39
C SER A 125 -12.82 12.20 5.00
N TYR A 126 -11.94 11.21 4.86
CA TYR A 126 -11.83 10.50 3.60
C TYR A 126 -13.04 9.58 3.42
N HIS A 127 -14.09 10.13 2.83
CA HIS A 127 -14.96 9.30 2.02
C HIS A 127 -14.05 8.59 1.01
N THR A 128 -14.08 7.29 1.00
CA THR A 128 -13.44 6.55 -0.07
C THR A 128 -14.23 6.91 -1.32
N ASP A 129 -13.75 7.91 -2.09
CA ASP A 129 -14.32 8.25 -3.40
C ASP A 129 -14.08 7.12 -4.42
N GLU A 130 -13.55 5.99 -3.97
CA GLU A 130 -13.44 4.79 -4.78
C GLU A 130 -14.85 4.23 -5.03
N ILE A 131 -15.34 4.49 -6.21
CA ILE A 131 -16.57 3.92 -6.76
C ILE A 131 -16.18 2.67 -7.55
N ASN A 132 -17.08 1.67 -7.56
CA ASN A 132 -16.88 0.42 -8.31
C ASN A 132 -15.64 -0.37 -7.89
N ILE A 133 -15.53 -0.66 -6.61
CA ILE A 133 -14.40 -1.37 -6.03
C ILE A 133 -14.50 -2.87 -6.34
N HIS A 134 -13.51 -3.40 -7.04
CA HIS A 134 -13.37 -4.83 -7.30
C HIS A 134 -12.21 -5.37 -6.46
N ARG A 135 -12.48 -6.41 -5.65
CA ARG A 135 -11.47 -7.07 -4.82
C ARG A 135 -11.58 -8.58 -4.95
N GLN A 136 -10.47 -9.23 -5.23
CA GLN A 136 -10.42 -10.68 -5.13
C GLN A 136 -10.20 -11.07 -3.66
N ILE A 137 -11.20 -11.73 -3.06
CA ILE A 137 -11.20 -12.12 -1.64
C ILE A 137 -10.73 -13.57 -1.42
N ALA A 138 -10.81 -14.39 -2.47
CA ALA A 138 -10.31 -15.76 -2.47
C ALA A 138 -10.00 -16.20 -3.92
N PRO A 139 -9.30 -17.30 -4.15
CA PRO A 139 -9.11 -17.83 -5.49
C PRO A 139 -10.46 -17.97 -6.22
N ASN A 140 -10.53 -17.37 -7.42
CA ASN A 140 -11.74 -17.37 -8.26
C ASN A 140 -12.98 -16.71 -7.63
N THR A 141 -12.83 -15.90 -6.57
CA THR A 141 -13.93 -15.23 -5.88
C THR A 141 -13.68 -13.72 -5.84
N ILE A 142 -14.55 -12.96 -6.49
CA ILE A 142 -14.47 -11.51 -6.63
C ILE A 142 -15.59 -10.90 -5.79
N LEU A 143 -15.23 -9.93 -4.97
CA LEU A 143 -16.13 -9.01 -4.27
C LEU A 143 -16.19 -7.71 -5.06
N TYR A 144 -17.38 -7.27 -5.37
CA TYR A 144 -17.68 -5.97 -5.93
C TYR A 144 -18.46 -5.13 -4.92
N LEU A 145 -18.08 -3.87 -4.78
CA LEU A 145 -18.75 -2.85 -3.97
C LEU A 145 -18.96 -1.62 -4.83
N SER A 146 -20.15 -1.09 -4.89
CA SER A 146 -20.41 0.16 -5.63
C SER A 146 -19.73 1.35 -4.95
N ASN A 147 -19.88 1.46 -3.64
CA ASN A 147 -19.17 2.43 -2.80
C ASN A 147 -18.94 1.84 -1.40
N TYR A 148 -17.98 2.41 -0.69
CA TYR A 148 -17.69 2.06 0.69
C TYR A 148 -17.59 3.32 1.53
N ASP A 149 -18.26 3.34 2.68
CA ASP A 149 -18.21 4.41 3.66
C ASP A 149 -17.36 3.99 4.86
N ASN A 150 -16.26 4.68 5.07
CA ASN A 150 -15.32 4.40 6.15
C ASN A 150 -15.85 4.82 7.54
N GLU A 151 -16.76 5.80 7.63
CA GLU A 151 -17.28 6.28 8.91
C GLU A 151 -18.23 5.24 9.52
N THR A 152 -19.14 4.73 8.71
CA THR A 152 -20.12 3.74 9.13
C THR A 152 -19.65 2.30 8.92
N ASN A 153 -18.47 2.09 8.33
CA ASN A 153 -17.97 0.79 7.91
C ASN A 153 -19.05 0.00 7.12
N SER A 154 -19.67 0.68 6.17
CA SER A 154 -20.75 0.11 5.36
C SER A 154 -20.45 0.21 3.87
N ALA A 155 -20.99 -0.74 3.11
CA ALA A 155 -20.93 -0.72 1.66
C ALA A 155 -22.32 -0.91 1.05
N ASN A 156 -22.52 -0.33 -0.13
CA ASN A 156 -23.77 -0.43 -0.87
C ASN A 156 -23.55 -1.18 -2.18
N GLN A 157 -24.64 -1.81 -2.65
CA GLN A 157 -24.69 -2.60 -3.89
C GLN A 157 -23.52 -3.58 -4.01
N ILE A 158 -23.61 -4.65 -3.26
CA ILE A 158 -22.57 -5.68 -3.14
C ILE A 158 -22.84 -6.81 -4.09
N SER A 159 -21.79 -7.31 -4.75
CA SER A 159 -21.83 -8.58 -5.46
C SER A 159 -20.62 -9.44 -5.07
N ILE A 160 -20.86 -10.71 -4.76
CA ILE A 160 -19.81 -11.72 -4.57
C ILE A 160 -20.00 -12.78 -5.63
N GLU A 161 -19.00 -12.95 -6.46
CA GLU A 161 -19.02 -13.86 -7.59
C GLU A 161 -17.93 -14.90 -7.49
N LYS A 162 -18.25 -16.16 -7.66
CA LYS A 162 -17.26 -17.23 -7.78
C LYS A 162 -17.33 -17.84 -9.19
N ILE A 163 -16.17 -17.79 -9.87
CA ILE A 163 -16.05 -18.28 -11.25
C ILE A 163 -15.11 -19.49 -11.25
N VAL A 164 -15.59 -20.61 -11.75
CA VAL A 164 -14.80 -21.84 -11.90
C VAL A 164 -14.93 -22.34 -13.33
N ASN A 165 -13.81 -22.61 -13.98
CA ASN A 165 -13.77 -23.07 -15.39
C ASN A 165 -14.61 -22.18 -16.33
N ASN A 166 -14.43 -20.86 -16.25
CA ASN A 166 -15.15 -19.84 -17.02
C ASN A 166 -16.67 -19.84 -16.82
N ARG A 167 -17.16 -20.39 -15.69
CA ARG A 167 -18.60 -20.39 -15.34
C ARG A 167 -18.79 -19.79 -13.95
N GLN A 168 -19.79 -18.92 -13.81
CA GLN A 168 -20.21 -18.36 -12.54
C GLN A 168 -20.99 -19.42 -11.76
N VAL A 169 -20.33 -20.03 -10.78
CA VAL A 169 -20.92 -21.11 -9.96
C VAL A 169 -21.66 -20.59 -8.73
N TYR A 170 -21.33 -19.40 -8.28
CA TYR A 170 -21.96 -18.71 -7.16
C TYR A 170 -22.09 -17.23 -7.45
N LEU A 171 -23.23 -16.67 -7.12
CA LEU A 171 -23.51 -15.23 -7.16
C LEU A 171 -24.29 -14.86 -5.91
N LEU A 172 -23.79 -13.91 -5.16
CA LEU A 172 -24.53 -13.22 -4.12
C LEU A 172 -24.64 -11.76 -4.52
N LYS A 173 -25.83 -11.20 -4.47
CA LYS A 173 -26.09 -9.76 -4.58
C LYS A 173 -26.79 -9.28 -3.34
N ALA A 174 -26.46 -8.08 -2.88
CA ALA A 174 -27.11 -7.48 -1.74
C ALA A 174 -27.09 -5.94 -1.85
N ASP A 175 -28.05 -5.30 -1.19
CA ASP A 175 -28.19 -3.84 -1.25
C ASP A 175 -27.17 -3.14 -0.34
N ASN A 176 -26.97 -3.68 0.86
CA ASN A 176 -26.11 -3.06 1.86
C ASN A 176 -25.41 -4.12 2.72
N MET A 177 -24.17 -3.82 3.14
CA MET A 177 -23.49 -4.57 4.18
C MET A 177 -22.85 -3.63 5.19
N THR A 178 -22.91 -3.99 6.47
CA THR A 178 -22.33 -3.25 7.58
C THR A 178 -21.42 -4.15 8.41
N TRP A 179 -20.29 -3.61 8.84
CA TRP A 179 -19.33 -4.34 9.66
C TRP A 179 -19.73 -4.33 11.12
N ASP A 180 -19.79 -5.49 11.73
CA ASP A 180 -19.92 -5.65 13.18
C ASP A 180 -18.53 -5.84 13.80
N SER A 181 -18.02 -4.81 14.46
CA SER A 181 -16.69 -4.82 15.08
C SER A 181 -16.58 -5.77 16.28
N ILE A 182 -17.68 -6.13 16.91
CA ILE A 182 -17.72 -7.02 18.08
C ILE A 182 -17.65 -8.48 17.62
N LYS A 183 -18.46 -8.83 16.65
CA LYS A 183 -18.54 -10.20 16.12
C LYS A 183 -17.50 -10.49 15.04
N HIS A 184 -16.84 -9.46 14.49
CA HIS A 184 -15.97 -9.57 13.29
C HIS A 184 -16.68 -10.25 12.11
N LEU A 185 -17.92 -9.86 11.84
CA LEU A 185 -18.75 -10.38 10.77
C LEU A 185 -19.38 -9.24 9.98
N TRP A 186 -19.74 -9.53 8.73
CA TRP A 186 -20.52 -8.64 7.90
C TRP A 186 -22.01 -8.96 8.02
N ASN A 187 -22.81 -7.96 8.37
CA ASN A 187 -24.27 -8.00 8.33
C ASN A 187 -24.75 -7.54 6.97
N VAL A 188 -25.26 -8.43 6.17
CA VAL A 188 -25.66 -8.18 4.78
C VAL A 188 -27.17 -8.16 4.68
N LYS A 189 -27.74 -7.12 4.06
CA LYS A 189 -29.19 -6.91 3.94
C LYS A 189 -29.67 -7.14 2.51
N ASN A 190 -30.88 -7.68 2.37
CA ASN A 190 -31.56 -7.96 1.10
C ASN A 190 -30.72 -8.85 0.19
N VAL A 191 -30.36 -10.02 0.71
CA VAL A 191 -29.44 -10.95 0.05
C VAL A 191 -30.18 -11.81 -0.96
N PHE A 192 -29.75 -11.75 -2.21
CA PHE A 192 -30.08 -12.70 -3.27
C PHE A 192 -28.89 -13.62 -3.52
N GLU A 193 -29.08 -14.92 -3.35
CA GLU A 193 -28.06 -15.93 -3.64
C GLU A 193 -28.49 -16.82 -4.78
N ARG A 194 -27.58 -17.06 -5.71
CA ARG A 194 -27.71 -18.02 -6.78
C ARG A 194 -26.56 -19.02 -6.72
N ASN A 195 -26.88 -20.31 -6.61
CA ASN A 195 -25.90 -21.38 -6.67
C ASN A 195 -26.16 -22.23 -7.92
N LEU A 196 -25.10 -22.47 -8.68
CA LEU A 196 -25.12 -23.41 -9.80
C LEU A 196 -24.51 -24.73 -9.34
N ILE A 197 -25.34 -25.71 -9.11
CA ILE A 197 -24.94 -27.06 -8.67
C ILE A 197 -24.82 -27.96 -9.90
N CYS A 198 -23.60 -28.47 -10.12
CA CYS A 198 -23.38 -29.47 -11.15
C CYS A 198 -23.93 -30.83 -10.63
N VAL A 199 -25.06 -31.28 -11.17
CA VAL A 199 -25.58 -32.62 -10.91
C VAL A 199 -25.04 -33.54 -11.99
N ILE A 200 -24.19 -34.49 -11.61
CA ILE A 200 -23.77 -35.57 -12.50
C ILE A 200 -24.94 -36.52 -12.63
N ALA A 201 -25.63 -36.47 -13.75
CA ALA A 201 -26.60 -37.49 -14.06
C ALA A 201 -25.82 -38.75 -14.49
N ASP A 202 -25.75 -39.76 -13.62
CA ASP A 202 -25.33 -41.11 -13.98
C ASP A 202 -26.32 -41.69 -14.97
N SER A 203 -26.06 -41.46 -16.25
CA SER A 203 -26.72 -42.20 -17.31
C SER A 203 -25.80 -43.33 -17.74
N ILE A 204 -26.11 -44.54 -17.33
CA ILE A 204 -25.56 -45.79 -17.82
C ILE A 204 -25.68 -45.78 -19.35
N LYS A 205 -24.58 -45.72 -20.05
CA LYS A 205 -24.35 -45.71 -21.50
C LYS A 205 -24.27 -44.32 -22.16
N THR A 206 -23.04 -43.91 -22.44
CA THR A 206 -22.63 -43.03 -23.52
C THR A 206 -23.00 -41.56 -23.42
N LYS A 207 -22.01 -40.75 -23.03
CA LYS A 207 -21.94 -39.26 -22.94
C LYS A 207 -22.41 -38.72 -21.59
N ARG A 208 -21.44 -38.37 -20.75
CA ARG A 208 -21.64 -37.57 -19.52
C ARG A 208 -22.34 -36.26 -19.86
N LYS A 209 -23.63 -36.19 -19.63
CA LYS A 209 -24.42 -34.97 -19.76
C LYS A 209 -24.38 -34.27 -18.41
N PHE A 210 -23.60 -33.20 -18.30
CA PHE A 210 -23.61 -32.35 -17.12
C PHE A 210 -24.92 -31.58 -17.07
N LEU A 211 -25.77 -31.88 -16.12
CA LEU A 211 -26.97 -31.13 -15.80
C LEU A 211 -26.64 -30.15 -14.70
N PHE A 212 -26.93 -28.88 -14.93
CA PHE A 212 -26.76 -27.82 -13.94
C PHE A 212 -28.13 -27.52 -13.35
N LYS A 213 -28.22 -27.58 -12.01
CA LYS A 213 -29.40 -27.17 -11.27
C LYS A 213 -29.12 -25.81 -10.63
N GLU A 214 -29.96 -24.84 -10.94
CA GLU A 214 -29.90 -23.53 -10.28
C GLU A 214 -30.75 -23.57 -9.00
N SER A 215 -30.19 -23.00 -7.94
CA SER A 215 -30.87 -22.77 -6.67
C SER A 215 -30.84 -21.31 -6.33
N HIS A 216 -32.01 -20.72 -6.07
CA HIS A 216 -32.13 -19.31 -5.66
C HIS A 216 -32.61 -19.24 -4.22
N LYS A 217 -32.00 -18.32 -3.46
CA LYS A 217 -32.38 -18.05 -2.06
C LYS A 217 -32.42 -16.55 -1.83
N LEU A 218 -33.54 -16.10 -1.22
CA LEU A 218 -33.68 -14.72 -0.76
C LEU A 218 -33.62 -14.71 0.77
N SER A 219 -32.86 -13.80 1.33
CA SER A 219 -32.73 -13.64 2.79
C SER A 219 -32.75 -12.16 3.12
N PRO A 220 -33.63 -11.69 4.04
CA PRO A 220 -33.70 -10.27 4.40
C PRO A 220 -32.44 -9.77 5.10
N VAL A 221 -31.82 -10.63 5.92
CA VAL A 221 -30.54 -10.35 6.61
C VAL A 221 -29.73 -11.63 6.69
N LYS A 222 -28.43 -11.53 6.46
CA LYS A 222 -27.49 -12.65 6.57
C LYS A 222 -26.18 -12.17 7.21
N GLU A 223 -25.77 -12.82 8.29
CA GLU A 223 -24.43 -12.67 8.84
C GLU A 223 -23.45 -13.53 8.03
N MET A 224 -22.37 -12.92 7.57
CA MET A 224 -21.36 -13.61 6.75
C MET A 224 -19.96 -13.32 7.26
N LYS A 225 -19.16 -14.39 7.36
CA LYS A 225 -17.73 -14.26 7.52
C LYS A 225 -17.08 -14.22 6.13
N ILE A 226 -16.63 -13.05 5.74
CA ILE A 226 -15.90 -12.84 4.48
C ILE A 226 -14.44 -12.58 4.87
N ASP A 227 -13.48 -13.13 4.12
CA ASP A 227 -12.05 -12.86 4.31
C ASP A 227 -11.70 -11.48 3.73
N PHE A 228 -12.41 -10.49 4.25
CA PHE A 228 -12.32 -9.09 3.90
C PHE A 228 -12.82 -8.26 5.09
N SER A 229 -12.04 -7.29 5.52
CA SER A 229 -12.31 -6.45 6.68
C SER A 229 -12.22 -4.96 6.30
N PRO A 230 -12.76 -4.03 7.11
CA PRO A 230 -12.57 -2.60 6.88
C PRO A 230 -11.11 -2.18 6.73
N LYS A 231 -10.19 -2.86 7.44
CA LYS A 231 -8.75 -2.62 7.30
C LYS A 231 -8.20 -2.93 5.91
N ASP A 232 -8.88 -3.77 5.13
CA ASP A 232 -8.48 -4.11 3.76
C ASP A 232 -8.86 -3.03 2.76
N MET A 233 -9.72 -2.08 3.15
CA MET A 233 -10.03 -0.87 2.39
C MET A 233 -8.99 0.24 2.56
N MET A 234 -8.11 0.16 3.58
CA MET A 234 -6.99 1.09 3.69
C MET A 234 -6.20 1.09 2.38
N ARG A 235 -5.68 2.26 2.00
CA ARG A 235 -4.88 2.42 0.77
C ARG A 235 -3.84 1.31 0.71
N PHE A 236 -3.88 0.53 -0.35
CA PHE A 236 -2.93 -0.56 -0.61
C PHE A 236 -1.48 -0.08 -0.54
N GLN A 237 -1.25 1.14 -1.02
CA GLN A 237 0.05 1.80 -1.01
C GLN A 237 0.55 2.08 0.42
N SER A 238 -0.32 2.54 1.31
CA SER A 238 0.03 2.75 2.73
C SER A 238 0.40 1.45 3.43
N LYS A 239 -0.26 0.33 3.10
CA LYS A 239 0.09 -0.99 3.65
C LYS A 239 1.50 -1.43 3.24
N ILE A 240 1.88 -1.22 1.98
CA ILE A 240 3.19 -1.64 1.46
C ILE A 240 4.33 -0.86 2.10
N GLU A 241 4.17 0.45 2.24
CA GLU A 241 5.19 1.33 2.83
C GLU A 241 5.44 1.09 4.33
N VAL A 242 4.52 0.39 4.99
CA VAL A 242 4.60 0.06 6.42
C VAL A 242 5.22 -1.31 6.68
N LEU A 243 5.16 -2.23 5.70
CA LEU A 243 5.59 -3.60 5.91
C LEU A 243 7.12 -3.75 5.84
N PRO A 244 7.75 -4.38 6.84
CA PRO A 244 9.13 -4.83 6.75
C PRO A 244 9.30 -5.84 5.61
N TYR A 245 10.50 -5.95 5.06
CA TYR A 245 10.79 -6.78 3.87
C TYR A 245 10.23 -8.21 3.93
N PHE A 246 10.36 -8.89 5.08
CA PHE A 246 9.86 -10.27 5.20
C PHE A 246 8.34 -10.35 5.18
N GLU A 247 7.65 -9.43 5.85
CA GLU A 247 6.19 -9.34 5.86
C GLU A 247 5.66 -8.90 4.48
N LEU A 248 6.36 -7.98 3.81
CA LEU A 248 6.06 -7.55 2.45
C LEU A 248 6.13 -8.72 1.47
N LYS A 249 7.17 -9.55 1.55
CA LYS A 249 7.31 -10.74 0.69
C LYS A 249 6.16 -11.73 0.91
N GLN A 250 5.76 -11.96 2.15
CA GLN A 250 4.64 -12.83 2.48
C GLN A 250 3.30 -12.22 2.02
N PHE A 251 3.13 -10.92 2.16
CA PHE A 251 1.97 -10.19 1.67
C PHE A 251 1.85 -10.29 0.15
N ILE A 252 2.92 -10.03 -0.61
CA ILE A 252 2.96 -10.17 -2.07
C ILE A 252 2.61 -11.60 -2.49
N PHE A 253 3.16 -12.62 -1.81
CA PHE A 253 2.85 -14.02 -2.09
C PHE A 253 1.36 -14.32 -1.89
N ASN A 254 0.76 -13.87 -0.80
CA ASN A 254 -0.65 -14.06 -0.51
C ASN A 254 -1.55 -13.34 -1.53
N GLU A 255 -1.21 -12.11 -1.90
CA GLU A 255 -1.95 -11.35 -2.92
C GLU A 255 -1.82 -12.00 -4.31
N LYS A 256 -0.66 -12.56 -4.64
CA LYS A 256 -0.43 -13.31 -5.89
C LYS A 256 -1.34 -14.55 -5.95
N GLN A 257 -1.50 -15.24 -4.85
CA GLN A 257 -2.44 -16.39 -4.78
C GLN A 257 -3.90 -15.95 -4.94
N LYS A 258 -4.24 -14.74 -4.51
CA LYS A 258 -5.57 -14.16 -4.71
C LYS A 258 -5.81 -13.66 -6.15
N GLY A 259 -4.78 -13.62 -7.01
CA GLY A 259 -4.87 -13.18 -8.40
C GLY A 259 -5.04 -11.66 -8.55
N SER A 260 -4.55 -10.88 -7.59
CA SER A 260 -4.61 -9.42 -7.65
C SER A 260 -3.72 -8.89 -8.78
N SER A 261 -4.31 -8.19 -9.75
CA SER A 261 -3.56 -7.56 -10.88
C SER A 261 -2.62 -6.43 -10.44
N ARG A 262 -2.75 -5.95 -9.21
CA ARG A 262 -1.92 -4.86 -8.67
C ARG A 262 -0.49 -5.29 -8.36
N ILE A 263 -0.19 -6.59 -8.40
CA ILE A 263 1.14 -7.13 -8.08
C ILE A 263 2.15 -6.85 -9.19
N GLU A 264 1.71 -6.71 -10.43
CA GLU A 264 2.59 -6.39 -11.57
C GLU A 264 3.40 -5.10 -11.37
N PHE A 265 2.92 -4.18 -10.52
CA PHE A 265 3.64 -2.95 -10.16
C PHE A 265 4.83 -3.18 -9.20
N PHE A 266 4.98 -4.37 -8.61
CA PHE A 266 5.98 -4.65 -7.57
C PHE A 266 7.00 -5.72 -7.99
N GLU A 267 6.88 -6.30 -9.18
CA GLU A 267 7.86 -7.25 -9.75
C GLU A 267 9.00 -6.55 -10.53
N VAL A 268 9.15 -5.20 -10.41
CA VAL A 268 10.25 -4.43 -11.04
C VAL A 268 11.44 -4.31 -10.09
#